data_956ceee12bed39e38d05c8bdabec6361
#
_entry.id   956ceee12bed39e38d05c8bdabec6361
#
_cell.length_a   1.000
_cell.length_b   1.000
_cell.length_c   1.000
_cell.angle_alpha   90.00
_cell.angle_beta   90.00
_cell.angle_gamma   90.00
#
_symmetry.space_group_name_H-M   'P 1'
#
loop_
_entity.id
_entity.type
_entity.pdbx_description
1 polymer ?
#
loop_
_entity_poly.entity_id
_entity_poly.type
_entity_poly.pdbx_seq_one_letter_code
_entity_poly.pdbx_strand_id
1 'polypeptide(L)'
;MENLYFQGTVSQYACQRRTTMENHNQIFTDAFAILAENAEFNESEGPALAFRRAASLLKSLPHAISSSKDLEGLPCLGDQTKAVIEEILEYGQCSKVQDVLCDDRYQTIKLFTSVFGVGLKTAEKWYRKGFHSLEEVQADKAIQFTKMQKAGFLYYDDISAAVCKAEADAIGQIVEETVRLMAPDAIVTLTGGFRRGKECGHDVDFLITTPEMGKEQLLPDVINLLEKKGLLLYYDLVESTFDKTRLPCRKFEAMDHFQKCFAIIRLKKELAAGRVQKDWKAIRVDFVMPPIDNFAFALLGWTGSRQFERDLRRFARHERKMLLDRHALFDKTKKIFLPAKTEEDIFAHLGLDYIPPWQRNA
;
A
#
# COMPACT_ATOMS: atom_id res chain seq x y z
N MET A 1 21.57 -11.24 34.31
CA MET A 1 20.83 -11.13 33.06
C MET A 1 20.41 -9.69 32.94
N GLU A 2 21.21 -8.94 32.20
CA GLU A 2 21.18 -7.49 32.16
C GLU A 2 20.03 -6.99 31.29
N ASN A 3 19.15 -6.24 31.91
CA ASN A 3 18.21 -5.35 31.24
C ASN A 3 19.02 -4.27 30.49
N LEU A 4 19.26 -4.48 29.22
CA LEU A 4 19.67 -3.40 28.33
C LEU A 4 18.48 -2.47 28.16
N TYR A 5 18.33 -1.53 29.08
CA TYR A 5 17.52 -0.35 28.89
C TYR A 5 18.08 0.41 27.69
N PHE A 6 17.33 0.40 26.62
CA PHE A 6 17.56 1.24 25.47
C PHE A 6 17.36 2.70 25.90
N GLN A 7 18.43 3.36 26.35
CA GLN A 7 18.49 4.81 26.57
C GLN A 7 18.66 5.51 25.22
N GLY A 8 17.77 5.27 24.29
CA GLY A 8 17.71 6.01 23.03
C GLY A 8 16.33 6.64 22.89
N THR A 9 16.30 7.95 22.62
CA THR A 9 15.06 8.64 22.30
C THR A 9 14.43 8.00 21.05
N VAL A 10 13.20 7.50 21.16
CA VAL A 10 12.48 6.92 20.03
C VAL A 10 12.20 8.03 19.00
N SER A 11 12.58 7.82 17.74
CA SER A 11 12.38 8.83 16.70
C SER A 11 10.89 9.01 16.37
N GLN A 12 10.55 10.26 16.07
CA GLN A 12 9.23 10.60 15.52
C GLN A 12 9.01 10.16 14.07
N TYR A 13 10.06 9.71 13.38
CA TYR A 13 10.01 9.29 11.99
C TYR A 13 10.06 7.77 11.88
N ALA A 14 9.10 7.18 11.16
CA ALA A 14 9.08 5.74 10.90
C ALA A 14 10.33 5.26 10.14
N CYS A 15 10.93 6.13 9.33
CA CYS A 15 12.15 5.82 8.59
C CYS A 15 13.42 5.73 9.45
N GLN A 16 13.32 6.01 10.73
CA GLN A 16 14.38 5.82 11.74
C GLN A 16 14.01 4.75 12.77
N ARG A 17 12.88 4.09 12.60
CA ARG A 17 12.42 2.98 13.44
C ARG A 17 12.32 1.72 12.60
N ARG A 18 12.53 0.58 13.24
CA ARG A 18 12.37 -0.73 12.62
C ARG A 18 11.15 -1.42 13.21
N THR A 19 10.22 -1.85 12.36
CA THR A 19 9.10 -2.66 12.84
C THR A 19 9.58 -4.04 13.26
N THR A 20 8.97 -4.60 14.30
CA THR A 20 9.22 -5.95 14.76
C THR A 20 8.47 -6.97 13.89
N MET A 21 8.94 -8.20 13.83
CA MET A 21 8.23 -9.26 13.10
C MET A 21 6.87 -9.56 13.71
N GLU A 22 6.77 -9.52 15.03
CA GLU A 22 5.53 -9.64 15.78
C GLU A 22 5.08 -8.25 16.26
N ASN A 23 3.82 -7.92 16.01
CA ASN A 23 3.22 -6.70 16.55
C ASN A 23 2.74 -6.96 18.00
N HIS A 24 3.54 -6.53 18.96
CA HIS A 24 3.20 -6.68 20.40
C HIS A 24 2.05 -5.80 20.86
N ASN A 25 1.62 -4.84 20.04
CA ASN A 25 0.61 -3.84 20.38
C ASN A 25 -0.61 -3.89 19.44
N GLN A 26 -0.91 -5.06 18.90
CA GLN A 26 -1.95 -5.23 17.88
C GLN A 26 -3.31 -4.74 18.30
N ILE A 27 -3.70 -4.95 19.56
CA ILE A 27 -5.00 -4.48 20.08
C ILE A 27 -5.16 -2.95 19.91
N PHE A 28 -4.10 -2.20 20.15
CA PHE A 28 -4.11 -0.74 19.99
C PHE A 28 -4.00 -0.33 18.51
N THR A 29 -3.15 -0.99 17.74
CA THR A 29 -2.95 -0.65 16.32
C THR A 29 -4.17 -1.01 15.48
N ASP A 30 -4.91 -2.06 15.81
CA ASP A 30 -6.19 -2.39 15.18
C ASP A 30 -7.25 -1.31 15.47
N ALA A 31 -7.33 -0.84 16.72
CA ALA A 31 -8.21 0.26 17.11
C ALA A 31 -7.89 1.54 16.32
N PHE A 32 -6.63 1.91 16.24
CA PHE A 32 -6.18 3.07 15.45
C PHE A 32 -6.44 2.93 13.96
N ALA A 33 -6.32 1.73 13.41
CA ALA A 33 -6.63 1.48 12.00
C ALA A 33 -8.09 1.79 11.69
N ILE A 34 -9.02 1.37 12.55
CA ILE A 34 -10.45 1.65 12.40
C ILE A 34 -10.74 3.15 12.53
N LEU A 35 -10.18 3.81 13.54
CA LEU A 35 -10.36 5.24 13.77
C LEU A 35 -9.78 6.09 12.62
N ALA A 36 -8.62 5.69 12.09
CA ALA A 36 -8.00 6.34 10.96
C ALA A 36 -8.82 6.19 9.68
N GLU A 37 -9.32 4.99 9.40
CA GLU A 37 -10.17 4.72 8.25
C GLU A 37 -11.47 5.54 8.31
N ASN A 38 -12.12 5.58 9.46
CA ASN A 38 -13.30 6.41 9.65
C ASN A 38 -13.02 7.90 9.44
N ALA A 39 -11.90 8.40 9.94
CA ALA A 39 -11.48 9.78 9.73
C ALA A 39 -11.21 10.06 8.24
N GLU A 40 -10.59 9.12 7.51
CA GLU A 40 -10.41 9.21 6.05
C GLU A 40 -11.75 9.26 5.32
N PHE A 41 -12.73 8.45 5.70
CA PHE A 41 -14.09 8.46 5.13
C PHE A 41 -14.84 9.78 5.40
N ASN A 42 -14.51 10.46 6.48
CA ASN A 42 -15.03 11.78 6.84
C ASN A 42 -14.18 12.94 6.30
N GLU A 43 -13.19 12.65 5.45
CA GLU A 43 -12.27 13.64 4.88
C GLU A 43 -11.52 14.45 5.95
N SER A 44 -11.32 13.88 7.14
CA SER A 44 -10.62 14.46 8.27
C SER A 44 -9.15 14.04 8.24
N GLU A 45 -8.33 14.68 7.42
CA GLU A 45 -6.92 14.29 7.18
C GLU A 45 -6.06 14.36 8.44
N GLY A 46 -6.25 15.39 9.28
CA GLY A 46 -5.46 15.58 10.51
C GLY A 46 -5.61 14.44 11.50
N PRO A 47 -6.84 14.12 11.96
CA PRO A 47 -7.09 12.98 12.84
C PRO A 47 -6.66 11.63 12.21
N ALA A 48 -6.92 11.41 10.93
CA ALA A 48 -6.50 10.19 10.24
C ALA A 48 -4.99 10.01 10.33
N LEU A 49 -4.22 11.06 10.05
CA LEU A 49 -2.77 11.01 10.12
C LEU A 49 -2.26 10.79 11.55
N ALA A 50 -2.89 11.42 12.55
CA ALA A 50 -2.54 11.23 13.97
C ALA A 50 -2.71 9.75 14.39
N PHE A 51 -3.81 9.11 14.03
CA PHE A 51 -4.02 7.70 14.32
C PHE A 51 -3.05 6.78 13.57
N ARG A 52 -2.74 7.08 12.31
CA ARG A 52 -1.75 6.33 11.51
C ARG A 52 -0.34 6.43 12.11
N ARG A 53 0.07 7.61 12.56
CA ARG A 53 1.37 7.83 13.22
C ARG A 53 1.46 7.10 14.56
N ALA A 54 0.40 7.13 15.36
CA ALA A 54 0.34 6.40 16.62
C ALA A 54 0.45 4.89 16.40
N ALA A 55 -0.30 4.33 15.44
CA ALA A 55 -0.20 2.92 15.09
C ALA A 55 1.21 2.54 14.63
N SER A 56 1.82 3.35 13.76
CA SER A 56 3.18 3.15 13.26
C SER A 56 4.21 3.09 14.39
N LEU A 57 4.11 4.00 15.34
CA LEU A 57 4.99 3.99 16.51
C LEU A 57 4.88 2.67 17.29
N LEU A 58 3.65 2.27 17.62
CA LEU A 58 3.42 1.08 18.45
C LEU A 58 3.89 -0.21 17.77
N LYS A 59 3.84 -0.28 16.45
CA LYS A 59 4.37 -1.41 15.68
C LYS A 59 5.90 -1.57 15.74
N SER A 60 6.61 -0.53 16.13
CA SER A 60 8.07 -0.54 16.27
C SER A 60 8.54 -0.81 17.69
N LEU A 61 7.64 -0.87 18.66
CA LEU A 61 8.01 -1.12 20.04
C LEU A 61 8.32 -2.62 20.25
N PRO A 62 9.42 -2.94 20.94
CA PRO A 62 9.83 -4.34 21.16
C PRO A 62 9.02 -5.03 22.29
N HIS A 63 8.08 -4.34 22.90
CA HIS A 63 7.26 -4.83 24.00
C HIS A 63 5.82 -4.31 23.92
N ALA A 64 4.91 -4.99 24.58
CA ALA A 64 3.52 -4.56 24.71
C ALA A 64 3.39 -3.40 25.71
N ILE A 65 2.55 -2.43 25.40
CA ILE A 65 2.12 -1.41 26.35
C ILE A 65 1.20 -2.07 27.38
N SER A 66 1.54 -1.92 28.65
CA SER A 66 0.80 -2.50 29.79
C SER A 66 0.26 -1.46 30.75
N SER A 67 0.78 -0.25 30.74
CA SER A 67 0.35 0.85 31.61
C SER A 67 0.56 2.22 30.95
N SER A 68 -0.10 3.23 31.49
CA SER A 68 0.09 4.62 31.02
C SER A 68 1.52 5.13 31.17
N LYS A 69 2.29 4.55 32.09
CA LYS A 69 3.71 4.89 32.28
C LYS A 69 4.56 4.52 31.05
N ASP A 70 4.16 3.46 30.33
CA ASP A 70 4.86 3.02 29.13
C ASP A 70 4.73 4.03 27.98
N LEU A 71 3.80 4.97 28.09
CA LEU A 71 3.58 6.03 27.08
C LEU A 71 4.45 7.27 27.31
N GLU A 72 5.08 7.39 28.48
CA GLU A 72 5.91 8.56 28.81
C GLU A 72 7.10 8.68 27.88
N GLY A 73 7.30 9.87 27.34
CA GLY A 73 8.42 10.17 26.44
C GLY A 73 8.29 9.60 25.03
N LEU A 74 7.23 8.88 24.69
CA LEU A 74 7.00 8.39 23.33
C LEU A 74 6.54 9.53 22.40
N PRO A 75 7.11 9.66 21.22
CA PRO A 75 6.64 10.62 20.22
C PRO A 75 5.34 10.14 19.56
N CYS A 76 4.75 10.96 18.73
CA CYS A 76 3.58 10.63 17.88
C CYS A 76 2.29 10.31 18.66
N LEU A 77 2.24 10.53 19.96
CA LEU A 77 1.08 10.33 20.80
C LEU A 77 0.59 11.67 21.34
N GLY A 78 -0.59 12.08 20.91
CA GLY A 78 -1.31 13.22 21.47
C GLY A 78 -2.35 12.77 22.50
N ASP A 79 -3.09 13.74 23.05
CA ASP A 79 -4.09 13.47 24.11
C ASP A 79 -5.17 12.49 23.64
N GLN A 80 -5.66 12.63 22.42
CA GLN A 80 -6.68 11.72 21.86
C GLN A 80 -6.17 10.29 21.68
N THR A 81 -4.96 10.11 21.17
CA THR A 81 -4.37 8.78 20.97
C THR A 81 -4.04 8.11 22.31
N LYS A 82 -3.52 8.86 23.27
CA LYS A 82 -3.28 8.37 24.64
C LYS A 82 -4.59 7.94 25.32
N ALA A 83 -5.64 8.73 25.18
CA ALA A 83 -6.95 8.41 25.75
C ALA A 83 -7.51 7.08 25.19
N VAL A 84 -7.33 6.81 23.90
CA VAL A 84 -7.72 5.52 23.30
C VAL A 84 -6.95 4.36 23.92
N ILE A 85 -5.62 4.51 24.06
CA ILE A 85 -4.77 3.47 24.67
C ILE A 85 -5.18 3.22 26.12
N GLU A 86 -5.38 4.27 26.91
CA GLU A 86 -5.76 4.20 28.32
C GLU A 86 -7.13 3.53 28.48
N GLU A 87 -8.11 3.86 27.65
CA GLU A 87 -9.43 3.21 27.69
C GLU A 87 -9.33 1.71 27.38
N ILE A 88 -8.51 1.32 26.39
CA ILE A 88 -8.29 -0.10 26.06
C ILE A 88 -7.57 -0.82 27.20
N LEU A 89 -6.59 -0.18 27.85
CA LEU A 89 -5.91 -0.75 29.01
C LEU A 89 -6.85 -1.00 30.18
N GLU A 90 -7.81 -0.10 30.39
CA GLU A 90 -8.77 -0.19 31.50
C GLU A 90 -9.92 -1.15 31.22
N TYR A 91 -10.51 -1.10 30.01
CA TYR A 91 -11.75 -1.81 29.68
C TYR A 91 -11.58 -2.91 28.63
N GLY A 92 -10.41 -3.08 28.04
CA GLY A 92 -10.16 -4.04 26.96
C GLY A 92 -10.72 -3.62 25.61
N GLN A 93 -11.38 -2.48 25.51
CA GLN A 93 -11.97 -1.91 24.30
C GLN A 93 -12.07 -0.39 24.37
N CYS A 94 -12.30 0.25 23.22
CA CYS A 94 -12.50 1.69 23.12
C CYS A 94 -13.92 1.99 22.65
N SER A 95 -14.64 2.85 23.37
CA SER A 95 -16.01 3.25 23.04
C SER A 95 -16.12 3.90 21.66
N LYS A 96 -15.17 4.77 21.30
CA LYS A 96 -15.12 5.40 19.98
C LYS A 96 -14.99 4.40 18.83
N VAL A 97 -14.21 3.34 19.03
CA VAL A 97 -14.07 2.26 18.04
C VAL A 97 -15.38 1.49 17.87
N GLN A 98 -16.07 1.20 19.00
CA GLN A 98 -17.37 0.53 18.95
C GLN A 98 -18.43 1.39 18.24
N ASP A 99 -18.43 2.69 18.48
CA ASP A 99 -19.33 3.63 17.81
C ASP A 99 -19.08 3.63 16.27
N VAL A 100 -17.83 3.64 15.86
CA VAL A 100 -17.47 3.56 14.42
C VAL A 100 -17.93 2.23 13.81
N LEU A 101 -17.66 1.11 14.47
CA LEU A 101 -18.06 -0.22 13.98
C LEU A 101 -19.57 -0.39 13.86
N CYS A 102 -20.35 0.31 14.68
CA CYS A 102 -21.82 0.32 14.64
C CYS A 102 -22.40 1.39 13.73
N ASP A 103 -21.58 2.29 13.20
CA ASP A 103 -22.04 3.38 12.34
C ASP A 103 -22.41 2.86 10.93
N ASP A 104 -23.65 3.11 10.54
CA ASP A 104 -24.20 2.66 9.25
C ASP A 104 -23.40 3.25 8.06
N ARG A 105 -23.09 4.54 8.13
CA ARG A 105 -22.30 5.20 7.07
C ARG A 105 -20.91 4.59 6.92
N TYR A 106 -20.20 4.37 8.02
CA TYR A 106 -18.88 3.73 7.99
C TYR A 106 -18.95 2.33 7.37
N GLN A 107 -19.88 1.49 7.80
CA GLN A 107 -20.06 0.13 7.28
C GLN A 107 -20.37 0.15 5.78
N THR A 108 -21.26 1.03 5.35
CA THR A 108 -21.70 1.14 3.96
C THR A 108 -20.59 1.66 3.04
N ILE A 109 -19.90 2.73 3.45
CA ILE A 109 -18.77 3.27 2.68
C ILE A 109 -17.65 2.25 2.56
N LYS A 110 -17.36 1.53 3.64
CA LYS A 110 -16.35 0.45 3.63
C LYS A 110 -16.74 -0.66 2.67
N LEU A 111 -18.00 -1.08 2.68
CA LEU A 111 -18.52 -2.08 1.74
C LEU A 111 -18.38 -1.61 0.28
N PHE A 112 -18.82 -0.40 -0.02
CA PHE A 112 -18.79 0.12 -1.39
C PHE A 112 -17.36 0.32 -1.91
N THR A 113 -16.45 0.82 -1.09
CA THR A 113 -15.04 1.00 -1.46
C THR A 113 -14.26 -0.31 -1.56
N SER A 114 -14.82 -1.43 -1.10
CA SER A 114 -14.25 -2.75 -1.32
C SER A 114 -14.37 -3.26 -2.75
N VAL A 115 -15.25 -2.64 -3.55
CA VAL A 115 -15.43 -2.96 -4.96
C VAL A 115 -14.32 -2.31 -5.78
N PHE A 116 -13.64 -3.09 -6.60
CA PHE A 116 -12.62 -2.57 -7.52
C PHE A 116 -13.22 -1.52 -8.46
N GLY A 117 -12.57 -0.37 -8.53
CA GLY A 117 -13.04 0.78 -9.32
C GLY A 117 -13.98 1.73 -8.58
N VAL A 118 -14.31 1.47 -7.32
CA VAL A 118 -15.14 2.33 -6.48
C VAL A 118 -14.28 3.06 -5.45
N GLY A 119 -14.12 4.36 -5.64
CA GLY A 119 -13.46 5.24 -4.67
C GLY A 119 -14.45 5.87 -3.68
N LEU A 120 -13.91 6.65 -2.73
CA LEU A 120 -14.68 7.30 -1.68
C LEU A 120 -15.82 8.19 -2.23
N LYS A 121 -15.54 8.99 -3.28
CA LYS A 121 -16.54 9.88 -3.87
C LYS A 121 -17.73 9.12 -4.46
N THR A 122 -17.47 8.02 -5.15
CA THR A 122 -18.52 7.17 -5.72
C THR A 122 -19.31 6.48 -4.62
N ALA A 123 -18.65 5.95 -3.61
CA ALA A 123 -19.27 5.33 -2.44
C ALA A 123 -20.17 6.32 -1.69
N GLU A 124 -19.71 7.53 -1.46
CA GLU A 124 -20.47 8.60 -0.82
C GLU A 124 -21.71 8.97 -1.64
N LYS A 125 -21.58 9.06 -2.96
CA LYS A 125 -22.71 9.33 -3.86
C LYS A 125 -23.79 8.26 -3.75
N TRP A 126 -23.42 6.99 -3.73
CA TRP A 126 -24.37 5.88 -3.59
C TRP A 126 -25.02 5.88 -2.20
N TYR A 127 -24.24 6.11 -1.15
CA TYR A 127 -24.77 6.22 0.21
C TYR A 127 -25.81 7.34 0.34
N ARG A 128 -25.55 8.53 -0.23
CA ARG A 128 -26.48 9.65 -0.24
C ARG A 128 -27.76 9.39 -1.03
N LYS A 129 -27.71 8.49 -2.01
CA LYS A 129 -28.90 8.02 -2.71
C LYS A 129 -29.74 7.02 -1.90
N GLY A 130 -29.28 6.60 -0.73
CA GLY A 130 -29.98 5.69 0.16
C GLY A 130 -29.63 4.22 -0.03
N PHE A 131 -28.58 3.90 -0.78
CA PHE A 131 -28.11 2.52 -0.94
C PHE A 131 -27.26 2.06 0.25
N HIS A 132 -27.48 0.82 0.70
CA HIS A 132 -26.77 0.20 1.82
C HIS A 132 -26.17 -1.18 1.49
N SER A 133 -26.44 -1.72 0.32
CA SER A 133 -25.93 -3.02 -0.13
C SER A 133 -25.43 -2.98 -1.56
N LEU A 134 -24.58 -3.94 -1.93
CA LEU A 134 -24.11 -4.07 -3.31
C LEU A 134 -25.22 -4.48 -4.26
N GLU A 135 -26.16 -5.29 -3.80
CA GLU A 135 -27.32 -5.74 -4.57
C GLU A 135 -28.23 -4.57 -4.94
N GLU A 136 -28.49 -3.64 -4.02
CA GLU A 136 -29.28 -2.44 -4.29
C GLU A 136 -28.61 -1.57 -5.36
N VAL A 137 -27.30 -1.37 -5.27
CA VAL A 137 -26.53 -0.59 -6.25
C VAL A 137 -26.59 -1.26 -7.63
N GLN A 138 -26.38 -2.56 -7.71
CA GLN A 138 -26.41 -3.30 -8.98
C GLN A 138 -27.80 -3.36 -9.61
N ALA A 139 -28.86 -3.35 -8.81
CA ALA A 139 -30.24 -3.39 -9.27
C ALA A 139 -30.73 -2.04 -9.84
N ASP A 140 -30.08 -0.93 -9.52
CA ASP A 140 -30.45 0.39 -10.02
C ASP A 140 -30.01 0.58 -11.48
N LYS A 141 -31.01 0.61 -12.38
CA LYS A 141 -30.79 0.80 -13.81
C LYS A 141 -30.29 2.20 -14.19
N ALA A 142 -30.41 3.18 -13.31
CA ALA A 142 -29.95 4.55 -13.55
C ALA A 142 -28.45 4.70 -13.37
N ILE A 143 -27.78 3.78 -12.66
CA ILE A 143 -26.35 3.80 -12.46
C ILE A 143 -25.63 3.24 -13.68
N GLN A 144 -24.76 4.03 -14.27
CA GLN A 144 -23.86 3.58 -15.32
C GLN A 144 -22.49 3.25 -14.71
N PHE A 145 -22.17 1.96 -14.67
CA PHE A 145 -20.88 1.49 -14.17
C PHE A 145 -19.78 1.64 -15.22
N THR A 146 -18.59 2.05 -14.76
CA THR A 146 -17.39 2.00 -15.58
C THR A 146 -17.00 0.56 -15.90
N LYS A 147 -16.15 0.36 -16.89
CA LYS A 147 -15.60 -0.98 -17.20
C LYS A 147 -14.90 -1.60 -15.99
N MET A 148 -14.15 -0.78 -15.25
CA MET A 148 -13.45 -1.20 -14.03
C MET A 148 -14.42 -1.66 -12.95
N GLN A 149 -15.47 -0.90 -12.68
CA GLN A 149 -16.51 -1.23 -11.72
C GLN A 149 -17.27 -2.50 -12.10
N LYS A 150 -17.60 -2.67 -13.39
CA LYS A 150 -18.24 -3.91 -13.88
C LYS A 150 -17.38 -5.13 -13.61
N ALA A 151 -16.08 -5.06 -13.86
CA ALA A 151 -15.14 -6.12 -13.53
C ALA A 151 -15.03 -6.32 -12.00
N GLY A 152 -15.04 -5.25 -11.23
CA GLY A 152 -15.04 -5.27 -9.78
C GLY A 152 -16.23 -6.02 -9.18
N PHE A 153 -17.43 -5.83 -9.71
CA PHE A 153 -18.63 -6.58 -9.31
C PHE A 153 -18.58 -8.04 -9.78
N LEU A 154 -18.17 -8.25 -11.04
CA LEU A 154 -18.16 -9.59 -11.64
C LEU A 154 -17.23 -10.56 -10.89
N TYR A 155 -16.08 -10.08 -10.45
CA TYR A 155 -15.06 -10.87 -9.74
C TYR A 155 -14.96 -10.53 -8.24
N TYR A 156 -16.01 -9.93 -7.68
CA TYR A 156 -15.99 -9.41 -6.32
C TYR A 156 -15.60 -10.44 -5.27
N ASP A 157 -16.16 -11.63 -5.32
CA ASP A 157 -15.90 -12.68 -4.32
C ASP A 157 -14.42 -13.10 -4.31
N ASP A 158 -13.83 -13.28 -5.49
CA ASP A 158 -12.42 -13.64 -5.63
C ASP A 158 -11.49 -12.48 -5.21
N ILE A 159 -11.80 -11.25 -5.64
CA ILE A 159 -10.99 -10.06 -5.34
C ILE A 159 -11.06 -9.70 -3.86
N SER A 160 -12.20 -9.93 -3.20
CA SER A 160 -12.37 -9.66 -1.76
C SER A 160 -11.65 -10.69 -0.89
N ALA A 161 -11.35 -11.87 -1.42
CA ALA A 161 -10.56 -12.88 -0.73
C ALA A 161 -9.08 -12.47 -0.71
N ALA A 162 -8.41 -12.74 0.41
CA ALA A 162 -6.98 -12.48 0.50
C ALA A 162 -6.18 -13.30 -0.53
N VAL A 163 -5.11 -12.68 -1.06
CA VAL A 163 -4.11 -13.35 -1.88
C VAL A 163 -3.04 -13.90 -0.95
N CYS A 164 -2.72 -15.18 -1.02
CA CYS A 164 -1.62 -15.75 -0.24
C CYS A 164 -0.28 -15.62 -0.99
N LYS A 165 0.82 -15.76 -0.25
CA LYS A 165 2.19 -15.68 -0.79
C LYS A 165 2.42 -16.66 -1.95
N ALA A 166 1.92 -17.89 -1.85
CA ALA A 166 2.05 -18.90 -2.90
C ALA A 166 1.34 -18.46 -4.21
N GLU A 167 0.16 -17.85 -4.09
CA GLU A 167 -0.56 -17.29 -5.25
C GLU A 167 0.20 -16.12 -5.88
N ALA A 168 0.74 -15.22 -5.06
CA ALA A 168 1.57 -14.11 -5.53
C ALA A 168 2.83 -14.59 -6.24
N ASP A 169 3.50 -15.59 -5.72
CA ASP A 169 4.69 -16.20 -6.33
C ASP A 169 4.36 -16.91 -7.66
N ALA A 170 3.23 -17.61 -7.73
CA ALA A 170 2.77 -18.25 -8.95
C ALA A 170 2.49 -17.22 -10.07
N ILE A 171 1.84 -16.11 -9.74
CA ILE A 171 1.65 -15.00 -10.68
C ILE A 171 3.00 -14.38 -11.07
N GLY A 172 3.90 -14.19 -10.11
CA GLY A 172 5.24 -13.67 -10.36
C GLY A 172 6.03 -14.50 -11.37
N GLN A 173 5.94 -15.83 -11.28
CA GLN A 173 6.56 -16.74 -12.24
C GLN A 173 5.98 -16.57 -13.65
N ILE A 174 4.66 -16.50 -13.77
CA ILE A 174 3.98 -16.29 -15.07
C ILE A 174 4.42 -14.95 -15.70
N VAL A 175 4.45 -13.90 -14.90
CA VAL A 175 4.84 -12.55 -15.35
C VAL A 175 6.29 -12.53 -15.78
N GLU A 176 7.18 -13.09 -14.98
CA GLU A 176 8.63 -13.12 -15.27
C GLU A 176 8.93 -13.90 -16.56
N GLU A 177 8.33 -15.07 -16.72
CA GLU A 177 8.47 -15.86 -17.95
C GLU A 177 7.97 -15.09 -19.18
N THR A 178 6.84 -14.41 -19.06
CA THR A 178 6.27 -13.61 -20.17
C THR A 178 7.16 -12.43 -20.53
N VAL A 179 7.67 -11.71 -19.54
CA VAL A 179 8.56 -10.56 -19.75
C VAL A 179 9.88 -10.99 -20.37
N ARG A 180 10.47 -12.09 -19.94
CA ARG A 180 11.74 -12.60 -20.46
C ARG A 180 11.68 -13.05 -21.89
N LEU A 181 10.52 -13.49 -22.38
CA LEU A 181 10.34 -13.80 -23.80
C LEU A 181 10.51 -12.57 -24.71
N MET A 182 10.23 -11.38 -24.20
CA MET A 182 10.25 -10.13 -24.95
C MET A 182 11.48 -9.27 -24.65
N ALA A 183 11.97 -9.33 -23.43
CA ALA A 183 13.12 -8.58 -22.94
C ALA A 183 13.92 -9.44 -21.95
N PRO A 184 14.92 -10.23 -22.44
CA PRO A 184 15.69 -11.14 -21.57
C PRO A 184 16.43 -10.44 -20.43
N ASP A 185 16.82 -9.18 -20.60
CA ASP A 185 17.55 -8.37 -19.63
C ASP A 185 16.63 -7.55 -18.70
N ALA A 186 15.31 -7.69 -18.85
CA ALA A 186 14.36 -6.99 -17.99
C ALA A 186 14.40 -7.52 -16.57
N ILE A 187 14.16 -6.61 -15.63
CA ILE A 187 14.06 -6.91 -14.20
C ILE A 187 12.57 -6.87 -13.83
N VAL A 188 12.08 -7.95 -13.23
CA VAL A 188 10.72 -8.06 -12.69
C VAL A 188 10.83 -8.22 -11.18
N THR A 189 10.22 -7.33 -10.43
CA THR A 189 10.31 -7.32 -8.97
C THR A 189 8.93 -7.26 -8.35
N LEU A 190 8.62 -8.24 -7.50
CA LEU A 190 7.45 -8.23 -6.63
C LEU A 190 7.66 -7.17 -5.54
N THR A 191 6.70 -6.29 -5.37
CA THR A 191 6.74 -5.18 -4.41
C THR A 191 5.61 -5.24 -3.40
N GLY A 192 5.27 -4.12 -2.78
CA GLY A 192 4.16 -4.04 -1.83
C GLY A 192 4.35 -4.87 -0.56
N GLY A 193 3.24 -5.30 0.00
CA GLY A 193 3.24 -6.06 1.26
C GLY A 193 4.01 -7.38 1.19
N PHE A 194 4.00 -8.06 0.06
CA PHE A 194 4.73 -9.32 -0.10
C PHE A 194 6.25 -9.10 -0.05
N ARG A 195 6.77 -8.02 -0.63
CA ARG A 195 8.19 -7.68 -0.50
C ARG A 195 8.56 -7.34 0.94
N ARG A 196 7.62 -6.79 1.72
CA ARG A 196 7.80 -6.54 3.15
C ARG A 196 7.62 -7.78 4.03
N GLY A 197 7.48 -8.96 3.44
CA GLY A 197 7.39 -10.24 4.15
C GLY A 197 5.99 -10.63 4.62
N LYS A 198 4.94 -9.97 4.13
CA LYS A 198 3.56 -10.36 4.45
C LYS A 198 3.19 -11.68 3.77
N GLU A 199 2.47 -12.53 4.49
CA GLU A 199 1.96 -13.81 3.99
C GLU A 199 0.67 -13.67 3.18
N CYS A 200 -0.06 -12.57 3.35
CA CYS A 200 -1.31 -12.28 2.66
C CYS A 200 -1.36 -10.82 2.22
N GLY A 201 -2.10 -10.56 1.15
CA GLY A 201 -2.37 -9.23 0.63
C GLY A 201 -3.71 -9.16 -0.09
N HIS A 202 -4.08 -7.97 -0.58
CA HIS A 202 -5.28 -7.76 -1.38
C HIS A 202 -5.01 -7.75 -2.88
N ASP A 203 -3.80 -7.43 -3.26
CA ASP A 203 -3.32 -7.32 -4.62
C ASP A 203 -1.84 -7.71 -4.70
N VAL A 204 -1.34 -7.79 -5.92
CA VAL A 204 0.04 -8.14 -6.21
C VAL A 204 0.63 -7.03 -7.09
N ASP A 205 1.71 -6.40 -6.64
CA ASP A 205 2.35 -5.30 -7.34
C ASP A 205 3.69 -5.73 -7.92
N PHE A 206 3.88 -5.46 -9.22
CA PHE A 206 5.16 -5.71 -9.90
C PHE A 206 5.74 -4.42 -10.46
N LEU A 207 7.04 -4.26 -10.29
CA LEU A 207 7.85 -3.33 -11.07
C LEU A 207 8.56 -4.09 -12.18
N ILE A 208 8.52 -3.52 -13.39
CA ILE A 208 9.21 -4.03 -14.56
C ILE A 208 10.10 -2.91 -15.07
N THR A 209 11.38 -3.18 -15.28
CA THR A 209 12.29 -2.24 -15.91
C THR A 209 13.27 -2.96 -16.81
N THR A 210 13.84 -2.25 -17.77
CA THR A 210 14.85 -2.80 -18.67
C THR A 210 15.96 -1.77 -18.91
N PRO A 211 17.23 -2.21 -18.99
CA PRO A 211 18.33 -1.33 -19.36
C PRO A 211 18.30 -0.95 -20.83
N GLU A 212 17.53 -1.65 -21.68
CA GLU A 212 17.44 -1.36 -23.10
C GLU A 212 16.66 -0.08 -23.37
N MET A 213 17.23 0.80 -24.19
CA MET A 213 16.56 2.00 -24.68
C MET A 213 15.49 1.64 -25.72
N GLY A 214 14.40 2.43 -25.77
CA GLY A 214 13.36 2.26 -26.78
C GLY A 214 12.38 1.11 -26.53
N LYS A 215 12.30 0.59 -25.31
CA LYS A 215 11.37 -0.48 -24.91
C LYS A 215 10.06 0.02 -24.28
N GLU A 216 9.58 1.20 -24.67
CA GLU A 216 8.31 1.75 -24.16
C GLU A 216 7.10 0.87 -24.50
N GLN A 217 7.21 0.04 -25.54
CA GLN A 217 6.19 -0.92 -25.94
C GLN A 217 6.20 -2.22 -25.12
N LEU A 218 7.18 -2.42 -24.25
CA LEU A 218 7.33 -3.69 -23.51
C LEU A 218 6.10 -4.03 -22.66
N LEU A 219 5.58 -3.10 -21.87
CA LEU A 219 4.43 -3.37 -21.03
C LEU A 219 3.16 -3.68 -21.86
N PRO A 220 2.81 -2.88 -22.89
CA PRO A 220 1.70 -3.25 -23.77
C PRO A 220 1.87 -4.63 -24.42
N ASP A 221 3.06 -5.00 -24.84
CA ASP A 221 3.33 -6.30 -25.45
C ASP A 221 3.19 -7.45 -24.46
N VAL A 222 3.65 -7.28 -23.22
CA VAL A 222 3.46 -8.24 -22.13
C VAL A 222 1.97 -8.46 -21.86
N ILE A 223 1.20 -7.38 -21.74
CA ILE A 223 -0.25 -7.43 -21.52
C ILE A 223 -0.94 -8.14 -22.67
N ASN A 224 -0.58 -7.83 -23.92
CA ASN A 224 -1.13 -8.48 -25.10
C ASN A 224 -0.85 -9.99 -25.12
N LEU A 225 0.35 -10.42 -24.71
CA LEU A 225 0.68 -11.84 -24.63
C LEU A 225 -0.10 -12.56 -23.52
N LEU A 226 -0.26 -11.93 -22.36
CA LEU A 226 -1.09 -12.46 -21.27
C LEU A 226 -2.57 -12.60 -21.69
N GLU A 227 -3.06 -11.63 -22.47
CA GLU A 227 -4.43 -11.69 -23.03
C GLU A 227 -4.57 -12.85 -24.02
N LYS A 228 -3.64 -13.01 -24.94
CA LYS A 228 -3.64 -14.14 -25.90
C LYS A 228 -3.56 -15.51 -25.22
N LYS A 229 -2.93 -15.61 -24.07
CA LYS A 229 -2.90 -16.84 -23.26
C LYS A 229 -4.17 -17.06 -22.46
N GLY A 230 -5.16 -16.16 -22.53
CA GLY A 230 -6.43 -16.26 -21.79
C GLY A 230 -6.28 -16.01 -20.26
N LEU A 231 -5.21 -15.33 -19.85
CA LEU A 231 -4.91 -15.08 -18.45
C LEU A 231 -5.46 -13.75 -17.93
N LEU A 232 -5.82 -12.81 -18.82
CA LEU A 232 -6.38 -11.52 -18.45
C LEU A 232 -7.91 -11.56 -18.45
N LEU A 233 -8.49 -11.22 -17.32
CA LEU A 233 -9.94 -11.03 -17.16
C LEU A 233 -10.32 -9.55 -17.36
N TYR A 234 -9.42 -8.67 -17.00
CA TYR A 234 -9.56 -7.22 -17.14
C TYR A 234 -8.16 -6.58 -17.17
N TYR A 235 -8.02 -5.50 -17.91
CA TYR A 235 -6.84 -4.63 -17.81
C TYR A 235 -7.17 -3.18 -18.19
N ASP A 236 -6.44 -2.26 -17.59
CA ASP A 236 -6.44 -0.83 -17.89
C ASP A 236 -4.99 -0.36 -17.98
N LEU A 237 -4.56 -0.05 -19.21
CA LEU A 237 -3.21 0.41 -19.50
C LEU A 237 -3.17 1.94 -19.46
N VAL A 238 -2.31 2.50 -18.62
CA VAL A 238 -2.14 3.94 -18.42
C VAL A 238 -0.78 4.35 -18.95
N GLU A 239 -0.77 5.24 -19.93
CA GLU A 239 0.45 5.77 -20.52
C GLU A 239 1.26 6.60 -19.52
N SER A 240 2.57 6.63 -19.72
CA SER A 240 3.48 7.43 -18.91
C SER A 240 3.25 8.94 -19.15
N THR A 241 3.14 9.66 -18.07
CA THR A 241 3.20 11.14 -18.04
C THR A 241 4.45 11.62 -17.31
N PHE A 242 5.44 10.73 -17.14
CA PHE A 242 6.66 11.03 -16.42
C PHE A 242 7.54 12.03 -17.18
N ASP A 243 7.94 13.06 -16.48
CA ASP A 243 8.88 14.08 -16.95
C ASP A 243 10.07 14.16 -15.98
N LYS A 244 11.24 13.76 -16.45
CA LYS A 244 12.48 13.75 -15.65
C LYS A 244 12.95 15.13 -15.17
N THR A 245 12.44 16.20 -15.77
CA THR A 245 12.77 17.58 -15.38
C THR A 245 11.87 18.10 -14.26
N ARG A 246 10.74 17.44 -14.01
CA ARG A 246 9.78 17.83 -12.99
C ARG A 246 10.31 17.50 -11.59
N LEU A 247 10.23 18.48 -10.68
CA LEU A 247 10.58 18.27 -9.29
C LEU A 247 9.63 17.31 -8.58
N PRO A 248 10.12 16.52 -7.62
CA PRO A 248 9.28 15.68 -6.80
C PRO A 248 8.17 16.47 -6.11
N CYS A 249 6.98 15.89 -6.04
CA CYS A 249 5.80 16.53 -5.48
C CYS A 249 5.93 16.70 -3.96
N ARG A 250 5.55 17.87 -3.44
CA ARG A 250 5.52 18.11 -1.99
C ARG A 250 4.36 17.40 -1.31
N LYS A 251 3.22 17.31 -2.00
CA LYS A 251 2.05 16.59 -1.52
C LYS A 251 2.26 15.10 -1.72
N PHE A 252 1.85 14.30 -0.73
CA PHE A 252 1.86 12.85 -0.89
C PHE A 252 0.79 12.44 -1.91
N GLU A 253 1.24 11.90 -3.04
CA GLU A 253 0.39 11.30 -4.06
C GLU A 253 0.50 9.78 -3.97
N ALA A 254 -0.62 9.09 -4.02
CA ALA A 254 -0.65 7.63 -3.97
C ALA A 254 -0.14 6.99 -5.27
N MET A 255 -0.32 7.69 -6.40
CA MET A 255 0.08 7.23 -7.73
C MET A 255 1.24 8.05 -8.27
N ASP A 256 2.07 7.40 -9.07
CA ASP A 256 3.14 8.05 -9.82
C ASP A 256 2.73 8.32 -11.27
N HIS A 257 3.67 8.86 -12.06
CA HIS A 257 3.49 9.20 -13.47
C HIS A 257 4.08 8.17 -14.45
N PHE A 258 4.54 7.02 -13.96
CA PHE A 258 5.09 5.96 -14.81
C PHE A 258 3.98 5.24 -15.59
N GLN A 259 4.36 4.61 -16.68
CA GLN A 259 3.49 3.68 -17.39
C GLN A 259 3.07 2.55 -16.45
N LYS A 260 1.80 2.21 -16.45
CA LYS A 260 1.24 1.21 -15.53
C LYS A 260 0.07 0.48 -16.15
N CYS A 261 -0.25 -0.66 -15.59
CA CYS A 261 -1.43 -1.42 -15.94
C CYS A 261 -2.10 -1.96 -14.68
N PHE A 262 -3.38 -1.68 -14.54
CA PHE A 262 -4.22 -2.28 -13.51
C PHE A 262 -4.93 -3.47 -14.12
N ALA A 263 -4.68 -4.67 -13.61
CA ALA A 263 -5.18 -5.89 -14.19
C ALA A 263 -5.91 -6.78 -13.18
N ILE A 264 -6.72 -7.68 -13.72
CA ILE A 264 -7.25 -8.84 -13.01
C ILE A 264 -6.78 -10.07 -13.78
N ILE A 265 -6.01 -10.93 -13.12
CA ILE A 265 -5.43 -12.13 -13.71
C ILE A 265 -6.18 -13.35 -13.24
N ARG A 266 -6.39 -14.28 -14.17
CA ARG A 266 -6.93 -15.61 -13.92
C ARG A 266 -5.81 -16.55 -13.52
N LEU A 267 -5.77 -16.93 -12.24
CA LEU A 267 -4.81 -17.92 -11.74
C LEU A 267 -5.49 -19.28 -11.56
N LYS A 268 -4.94 -20.33 -12.17
CA LYS A 268 -5.42 -21.70 -11.97
C LYS A 268 -5.20 -22.14 -10.51
N LYS A 269 -6.19 -22.84 -9.96
CA LYS A 269 -6.10 -23.50 -8.65
C LYS A 269 -5.81 -24.98 -8.85
N GLU A 270 -5.02 -25.56 -7.97
CA GLU A 270 -4.94 -27.01 -7.85
C GLU A 270 -6.23 -27.49 -7.16
N LEU A 271 -7.02 -28.31 -7.86
CA LEU A 271 -8.25 -28.87 -7.33
C LEU A 271 -7.91 -29.99 -6.33
N ALA A 272 -8.37 -29.85 -5.11
CA ALA A 272 -8.51 -30.98 -4.21
C ALA A 272 -9.53 -31.98 -4.79
N ALA A 273 -9.13 -33.23 -4.93
CA ALA A 273 -9.94 -34.27 -5.55
C ALA A 273 -11.36 -34.30 -4.95
N GLY A 274 -12.38 -34.15 -5.80
CA GLY A 274 -13.77 -34.41 -5.46
C GLY A 274 -14.69 -33.20 -5.29
N ARG A 275 -14.29 -31.97 -5.58
CA ARG A 275 -15.18 -30.80 -5.55
C ARG A 275 -15.35 -30.19 -6.95
N VAL A 276 -16.60 -30.08 -7.40
CA VAL A 276 -16.99 -29.29 -8.59
C VAL A 276 -16.92 -27.80 -8.17
N GLN A 277 -15.73 -27.24 -8.16
CA GLN A 277 -15.50 -25.81 -7.97
C GLN A 277 -14.76 -25.28 -9.19
N LYS A 278 -14.99 -24.00 -9.48
CA LYS A 278 -14.22 -23.20 -10.43
C LYS A 278 -12.71 -23.41 -10.18
N ASP A 279 -12.00 -23.84 -11.22
CA ASP A 279 -10.58 -24.23 -11.16
C ASP A 279 -9.61 -23.04 -11.25
N TRP A 280 -10.10 -21.81 -11.02
CA TRP A 280 -9.31 -20.60 -11.08
C TRP A 280 -9.81 -19.54 -10.10
N LYS A 281 -8.94 -18.58 -9.79
CA LYS A 281 -9.20 -17.42 -8.95
C LYS A 281 -8.82 -16.14 -9.69
N ALA A 282 -9.67 -15.13 -9.63
CA ALA A 282 -9.36 -13.80 -10.10
C ALA A 282 -8.53 -13.05 -9.06
N ILE A 283 -7.37 -12.50 -9.47
CA ILE A 283 -6.45 -11.80 -8.59
C ILE A 283 -6.13 -10.43 -9.20
N ARG A 284 -6.19 -9.39 -8.36
CA ARG A 284 -5.76 -8.04 -8.70
C ARG A 284 -4.23 -7.98 -8.80
N VAL A 285 -3.76 -7.54 -9.96
CA VAL A 285 -2.33 -7.40 -10.24
C VAL A 285 -2.08 -6.04 -10.87
N ASP A 286 -1.15 -5.30 -10.30
CA ASP A 286 -0.74 -4.00 -10.83
C ASP A 286 0.70 -4.08 -11.34
N PHE A 287 0.91 -3.53 -12.53
CA PHE A 287 2.23 -3.43 -13.16
C PHE A 287 2.62 -1.97 -13.27
N VAL A 288 3.86 -1.66 -12.94
CA VAL A 288 4.45 -0.34 -13.13
C VAL A 288 5.78 -0.49 -13.82
N MET A 289 6.00 0.31 -14.86
CA MET A 289 7.23 0.27 -15.65
C MET A 289 7.98 1.59 -15.57
N PRO A 290 8.81 1.79 -14.53
CA PRO A 290 9.69 2.94 -14.47
C PRO A 290 10.88 2.80 -15.41
N PRO A 291 11.45 3.91 -15.90
CA PRO A 291 12.78 3.89 -16.51
C PRO A 291 13.83 3.33 -15.56
N ILE A 292 14.90 2.71 -16.10
CA ILE A 292 15.94 2.09 -15.26
C ILE A 292 16.59 3.08 -14.28
N ASP A 293 16.79 4.32 -14.68
CA ASP A 293 17.39 5.36 -13.81
C ASP A 293 16.49 5.77 -12.64
N ASN A 294 15.21 5.46 -12.71
CA ASN A 294 14.22 5.79 -11.66
C ASN A 294 13.77 4.55 -10.88
N PHE A 295 14.30 3.40 -11.21
CA PHE A 295 13.89 2.13 -10.63
C PHE A 295 14.04 2.09 -9.10
N ALA A 296 15.15 2.55 -8.55
CA ALA A 296 15.39 2.54 -7.10
C ALA A 296 14.34 3.38 -6.35
N PHE A 297 13.95 4.54 -6.89
CA PHE A 297 12.91 5.40 -6.32
C PHE A 297 11.52 4.76 -6.42
N ALA A 298 11.20 4.17 -7.56
CA ALA A 298 9.96 3.42 -7.75
C ALA A 298 9.88 2.21 -6.81
N LEU A 299 10.96 1.45 -6.68
CA LEU A 299 11.05 0.30 -5.79
C LEU A 299 10.81 0.69 -4.34
N LEU A 300 11.46 1.73 -3.86
CA LEU A 300 11.29 2.25 -2.51
C LEU A 300 9.83 2.68 -2.29
N GLY A 301 9.26 3.46 -3.19
CA GLY A 301 7.89 3.97 -3.09
C GLY A 301 6.83 2.87 -3.16
N TRP A 302 6.96 1.92 -4.08
CA TRP A 302 6.00 0.81 -4.25
C TRP A 302 6.14 -0.30 -3.19
N THR A 303 7.29 -0.40 -2.56
CA THR A 303 7.47 -1.32 -1.44
C THR A 303 6.70 -0.86 -0.21
N GLY A 304 6.63 0.43 0.07
CA GLY A 304 5.95 0.99 1.24
C GLY A 304 6.64 0.64 2.57
N SER A 305 5.94 0.58 3.66
CA SER A 305 4.50 0.85 3.80
C SER A 305 4.16 2.32 3.49
N ARG A 306 2.87 2.61 3.35
CA ARG A 306 2.42 3.99 3.08
C ARG A 306 2.89 4.97 4.17
N GLN A 307 2.82 4.59 5.43
CA GLN A 307 3.27 5.45 6.53
C GLN A 307 4.79 5.57 6.56
N PHE A 308 5.53 4.50 6.24
CA PHE A 308 6.98 4.57 6.09
C PHE A 308 7.37 5.58 5.02
N GLU A 309 6.74 5.54 3.86
CA GLU A 309 6.99 6.48 2.75
C GLU A 309 6.64 7.91 3.10
N ARG A 310 5.52 8.14 3.79
CA ARG A 310 5.14 9.47 4.26
C ARG A 310 6.19 10.07 5.19
N ASP A 311 6.67 9.30 6.14
CA ASP A 311 7.68 9.75 7.10
C ASP A 311 9.04 9.95 6.44
N LEU A 312 9.41 9.09 5.49
CA LEU A 312 10.63 9.23 4.71
C LEU A 312 10.65 10.54 3.92
N ARG A 313 9.55 10.87 3.25
CA ARG A 313 9.40 12.14 2.52
C ARG A 313 9.39 13.35 3.45
N ARG A 314 8.73 13.23 4.60
CA ARG A 314 8.71 14.27 5.64
C ARG A 314 10.11 14.51 6.20
N PHE A 315 10.85 13.45 6.49
CA PHE A 315 12.24 13.52 6.94
C PHE A 315 13.14 14.20 5.90
N ALA A 316 13.06 13.77 4.65
CA ALA A 316 13.83 14.38 3.55
C ALA A 316 13.61 15.89 3.48
N ARG A 317 12.36 16.33 3.59
CA ARG A 317 11.99 17.75 3.50
C ARG A 317 12.43 18.57 4.71
N HIS A 318 12.16 18.08 5.92
CA HIS A 318 12.39 18.85 7.16
C HIS A 318 13.82 18.77 7.65
N GLU A 319 14.43 17.59 7.58
CA GLU A 319 15.75 17.34 8.14
C GLU A 319 16.89 17.53 7.13
N ARG A 320 16.60 17.36 5.83
CA ARG A 320 17.64 17.38 4.78
C ARG A 320 17.41 18.42 3.70
N LYS A 321 16.30 19.17 3.73
CA LYS A 321 15.94 20.14 2.68
C LYS A 321 15.92 19.51 1.28
N MET A 322 15.44 18.28 1.19
CA MET A 322 15.31 17.50 -0.03
C MET A 322 13.85 17.20 -0.35
N LEU A 323 13.54 16.96 -1.61
CA LEU A 323 12.24 16.49 -2.08
C LEU A 323 12.38 15.08 -2.60
N LEU A 324 11.59 14.17 -2.03
CA LEU A 324 11.55 12.77 -2.43
C LEU A 324 10.12 12.38 -2.83
N ASP A 325 10.00 11.69 -3.94
CA ASP A 325 8.79 10.97 -4.34
C ASP A 325 9.15 9.62 -4.98
N ARG A 326 8.21 8.97 -5.65
CA ARG A 326 8.45 7.69 -6.33
C ARG A 326 9.29 7.81 -7.60
N HIS A 327 9.59 9.03 -8.05
CA HIS A 327 10.32 9.27 -9.29
C HIS A 327 11.77 9.62 -9.04
N ALA A 328 12.05 10.47 -8.03
CA ALA A 328 13.36 11.07 -7.88
C ALA A 328 13.59 11.65 -6.47
N LEU A 329 14.83 11.99 -6.21
CA LEU A 329 15.30 12.78 -5.05
C LEU A 329 15.96 14.05 -5.56
N PHE A 330 15.53 15.19 -5.03
CA PHE A 330 16.07 16.52 -5.39
C PHE A 330 16.61 17.24 -4.17
N ASP A 331 17.86 17.68 -4.25
CA ASP A 331 18.50 18.51 -3.22
C ASP A 331 18.19 19.99 -3.49
N LYS A 332 17.37 20.59 -2.63
CA LYS A 332 16.97 22.00 -2.76
C LYS A 332 18.10 22.98 -2.52
N THR A 333 19.11 22.62 -1.75
CA THR A 333 20.27 23.46 -1.44
C THR A 333 21.23 23.50 -2.62
N LYS A 334 21.57 22.34 -3.16
CA LYS A 334 22.45 22.21 -4.33
C LYS A 334 21.74 22.44 -5.66
N LYS A 335 20.39 22.40 -5.65
CA LYS A 335 19.53 22.50 -6.84
C LYS A 335 19.82 21.43 -7.92
N ILE A 336 20.07 20.21 -7.48
CA ILE A 336 20.35 19.07 -8.34
C ILE A 336 19.50 17.86 -7.97
N PHE A 337 19.25 17.01 -8.96
CA PHE A 337 18.75 15.66 -8.72
C PHE A 337 19.89 14.77 -8.26
N LEU A 338 19.61 13.93 -7.26
CA LEU A 338 20.56 12.95 -6.74
C LEU A 338 20.26 11.58 -7.35
N PRO A 339 21.21 10.98 -8.10
CA PRO A 339 21.00 9.67 -8.69
C PRO A 339 21.05 8.57 -7.63
N ALA A 340 20.34 7.48 -7.87
CA ALA A 340 20.41 6.27 -7.07
C ALA A 340 20.18 5.04 -7.94
N LYS A 341 21.01 4.02 -7.77
CA LYS A 341 20.86 2.71 -8.42
C LYS A 341 20.20 1.70 -7.51
N THR A 342 20.26 1.90 -6.20
CA THR A 342 19.72 1.02 -5.17
C THR A 342 18.96 1.83 -4.14
N GLU A 343 18.13 1.16 -3.36
CA GLU A 343 17.45 1.79 -2.21
C GLU A 343 18.47 2.29 -1.18
N GLU A 344 19.54 1.55 -0.96
CA GLU A 344 20.65 1.91 -0.06
C GLU A 344 21.25 3.26 -0.43
N ASP A 345 21.38 3.56 -1.73
CA ASP A 345 21.87 4.86 -2.21
C ASP A 345 20.95 6.00 -1.76
N ILE A 346 19.63 5.78 -1.79
CA ILE A 346 18.64 6.78 -1.35
C ILE A 346 18.77 7.04 0.14
N PHE A 347 18.86 5.99 0.95
CA PHE A 347 19.07 6.12 2.40
C PHE A 347 20.37 6.84 2.71
N ALA A 348 21.45 6.54 1.99
CA ALA A 348 22.74 7.21 2.14
C ALA A 348 22.66 8.71 1.82
N HIS A 349 21.99 9.10 0.74
CA HIS A 349 21.77 10.51 0.41
C HIS A 349 21.01 11.25 1.52
N LEU A 350 20.09 10.57 2.18
CA LEU A 350 19.30 11.13 3.29
C LEU A 350 20.05 11.09 4.63
N GLY A 351 21.22 10.44 4.70
CA GLY A 351 21.94 10.24 5.94
C GLY A 351 21.22 9.33 6.92
N LEU A 352 20.47 8.35 6.39
CA LEU A 352 19.73 7.36 7.17
C LEU A 352 20.41 5.98 7.07
N ASP A 353 20.33 5.23 8.16
CA ASP A 353 20.66 3.81 8.12
C ASP A 353 19.65 3.05 7.25
N TYR A 354 20.14 2.12 6.45
CA TYR A 354 19.27 1.29 5.62
C TYR A 354 18.36 0.42 6.48
N ILE A 355 17.08 0.45 6.16
CA ILE A 355 16.06 -0.41 6.76
C ILE A 355 15.57 -1.40 5.70
N PRO A 356 15.71 -2.71 5.91
CA PRO A 356 15.25 -3.70 4.95
C PRO A 356 13.71 -3.70 4.84
N PRO A 357 13.15 -4.16 3.71
CA PRO A 357 11.70 -4.11 3.47
C PRO A 357 10.84 -4.69 4.59
N TRP A 358 11.22 -5.84 5.16
CA TRP A 358 10.46 -6.50 6.22
C TRP A 358 10.42 -5.75 7.56
N GLN A 359 11.20 -4.70 7.71
CA GLN A 359 11.19 -3.80 8.86
C GLN A 359 10.54 -2.43 8.56
N ARG A 360 9.84 -2.33 7.42
CA ARG A 360 9.12 -1.11 6.98
C ARG A 360 7.61 -1.23 7.11
N ASN A 361 7.09 -2.14 7.92
CA ASN A 361 5.64 -2.34 8.13
C ASN A 361 5.04 -1.32 9.11
N ALA A 362 5.39 -0.08 8.93
CA ALA A 362 4.99 1.04 9.75
C ALA A 362 3.52 1.43 9.60
#